data_0bcb32cdf7fc163ed702c9daf56e2291
#
_entry.id   0bcb32cdf7fc163ed702c9daf56e2291
#
_cell.length_a   1.000
_cell.length_b   1.000
_cell.length_c   1.000
_cell.angle_alpha   90.00
_cell.angle_beta   90.00
_cell.angle_gamma   90.00
#
_symmetry.space_group_name_H-M   'P 1'
#
loop_
_entity.id
_entity.type
_entity.pdbx_description
1 polymer ?
#
loop_
_entity_poly.entity_id
_entity_poly.type
_entity_poly.pdbx_seq_one_letter_code
_entity_poly.pdbx_strand_id
1 'polypeptide(L)'
;MLDIYDDIVPPDEKDADKPKEEEEGDDVDAVKKEKKQKLTPPVLSVEDALKSEIESIKEDDKIENKKFKIVDLDMKACIFVLMSKDAASKADPSEMVVRYLSEVKETSRTRSRFIERILPVQDVCFASSEEIKAHAKPIIDRFLPNIEVDGETKEDRVKKSTFSIVFGSRYNNSVPRMEAIDAIAQQVSADFHKVDLGDPRVAFTCDLIKGCCVLGVAKEWKKFDKYNARILALSEEDKNELKKTNAAPPRTKSGVSE
;
A
#
# COMPACT_ATOMS: atom_id res chain seq x y z
N MET A 1 -2.55 7.45 4.75
CA MET A 1 -1.46 7.22 3.78
C MET A 1 -0.50 8.39 3.69
N LEU A 2 -0.98 9.65 3.63
CA LEU A 2 -0.10 10.83 3.68
C LEU A 2 0.79 10.81 4.92
N ASP A 3 0.22 10.64 6.12
CA ASP A 3 0.98 10.58 7.37
C ASP A 3 2.10 9.52 7.35
N ILE A 4 1.81 8.33 6.78
CA ILE A 4 2.80 7.25 6.66
C ILE A 4 3.89 7.59 5.65
N TYR A 5 3.50 8.26 4.55
CA TYR A 5 4.46 8.72 3.55
C TYR A 5 5.40 9.77 4.14
N ASP A 6 4.86 10.74 4.86
CA ASP A 6 5.63 11.82 5.48
C ASP A 6 6.56 11.32 6.59
N ASP A 7 6.22 10.21 7.24
CA ASP A 7 7.11 9.49 8.18
C ASP A 7 8.29 8.78 7.49
N ILE A 8 8.12 8.33 6.24
CA ILE A 8 9.17 7.63 5.48
C ILE A 8 10.05 8.65 4.74
N VAL A 9 9.43 9.69 4.18
CA VAL A 9 10.09 10.73 3.42
C VAL A 9 9.96 12.05 4.19
N PRO A 10 11.00 12.49 4.90
CA PRO A 10 10.95 13.76 5.62
C PRO A 10 10.66 14.90 4.62
N PRO A 11 9.94 15.94 5.05
CA PRO A 11 9.61 17.07 4.20
C PRO A 11 10.90 17.71 3.68
N ASP A 12 10.94 18.02 2.38
CA ASP A 12 12.02 18.79 1.78
C ASP A 12 12.04 20.16 2.47
N GLU A 13 13.23 20.73 2.74
CA GLU A 13 13.42 22.02 3.44
C GLU A 13 12.65 23.21 2.82
N LYS A 14 12.09 23.04 1.63
CA LYS A 14 11.24 24.04 0.95
C LYS A 14 9.79 24.08 1.45
N ASP A 15 9.31 23.03 2.11
CA ASP A 15 7.95 22.98 2.68
C ASP A 15 7.90 23.41 4.16
N ALA A 16 9.05 23.74 4.76
CA ALA A 16 9.17 24.09 6.17
C ALA A 16 8.75 25.53 6.53
N ASP A 17 8.39 26.37 5.55
CA ASP A 17 8.07 27.79 5.77
C ASP A 17 6.56 28.11 5.72
N LYS A 18 5.71 27.19 6.19
CA LYS A 18 4.31 27.49 6.51
C LYS A 18 4.15 27.56 8.03
N PRO A 19 3.81 28.74 8.61
CA PRO A 19 3.62 28.89 10.03
C PRO A 19 2.42 28.04 10.51
N LYS A 20 2.65 27.17 11.48
CA LYS A 20 1.59 26.52 12.25
C LYS A 20 0.87 27.59 13.05
N GLU A 21 -0.40 27.82 12.78
CA GLU A 21 -1.27 28.59 13.65
C GLU A 21 -1.51 27.78 14.92
N GLU A 22 -0.92 28.23 16.02
CA GLU A 22 -1.26 27.78 17.36
C GLU A 22 -2.52 28.54 17.80
N GLU A 23 -3.58 27.81 18.08
CA GLU A 23 -4.75 28.33 18.79
C GLU A 23 -4.36 28.60 20.25
N GLU A 24 -4.12 29.85 20.60
CA GLU A 24 -4.15 30.30 22.01
C GLU A 24 -5.46 30.96 22.33
N GLY A 25 -6.08 30.41 23.35
CA GLY A 25 -7.33 30.90 23.94
C GLY A 25 -7.15 32.22 24.72
N ASP A 26 -8.27 32.95 24.77
CA ASP A 26 -8.50 34.19 25.49
C ASP A 26 -8.08 34.17 26.96
N ASP A 27 -7.40 35.23 27.38
CA ASP A 27 -7.71 35.87 28.69
C ASP A 27 -7.35 37.38 28.69
N VAL A 28 -8.29 38.16 29.18
CA VAL A 28 -8.33 39.61 29.30
C VAL A 28 -7.50 40.10 30.50
N ASP A 29 -6.70 41.13 30.40
CA ASP A 29 -6.85 42.41 31.12
C ASP A 29 -5.63 43.34 30.99
N ALA A 30 -5.96 44.53 30.58
CA ALA A 30 -5.50 45.89 30.88
C ALA A 30 -4.05 46.25 31.21
N VAL A 31 -3.62 47.33 30.59
CA VAL A 31 -3.01 48.60 31.02
C VAL A 31 -1.75 49.07 30.28
N LYS A 32 -1.98 50.19 29.55
CA LYS A 32 -1.16 51.39 29.30
C LYS A 32 0.19 51.36 28.59
N LYS A 33 0.12 52.06 27.42
CA LYS A 33 1.03 53.08 26.88
C LYS A 33 2.54 52.80 26.81
N GLU A 34 3.05 52.71 25.54
CA GLU A 34 3.96 53.74 25.01
C GLU A 34 4.19 53.55 23.50
N LYS A 35 4.29 54.68 22.78
CA LYS A 35 4.43 54.81 21.33
C LYS A 35 5.81 54.35 20.89
N LYS A 36 5.86 53.36 19.97
CA LYS A 36 6.91 53.24 18.95
C LYS A 36 6.28 52.88 17.62
N GLN A 37 6.47 53.75 16.63
CA GLN A 37 6.06 53.54 15.24
C GLN A 37 6.77 52.30 14.69
N LYS A 38 5.99 51.21 14.46
CA LYS A 38 6.39 50.13 13.60
C LYS A 38 5.63 50.30 12.29
N LEU A 39 6.41 50.28 11.18
CA LEU A 39 5.83 50.17 9.84
C LEU A 39 4.90 48.94 9.83
N THR A 40 3.65 49.20 9.63
CA THR A 40 2.66 48.15 9.34
C THR A 40 2.92 47.68 7.93
N PRO A 41 3.00 46.35 7.69
CA PRO A 41 2.96 45.82 6.32
C PRO A 41 1.60 46.23 5.71
N PRO A 42 1.53 46.40 4.37
CA PRO A 42 0.29 46.77 3.71
C PRO A 42 -0.82 45.79 4.09
N VAL A 43 -1.88 46.28 4.66
CA VAL A 43 -3.08 45.51 4.93
C VAL A 43 -3.66 45.12 3.56
N LEU A 44 -3.38 43.94 3.12
CA LEU A 44 -4.05 43.31 1.99
C LEU A 44 -5.56 43.40 2.26
N SER A 45 -6.34 43.84 1.30
CA SER A 45 -7.77 43.87 1.47
C SER A 45 -8.26 42.44 1.73
N VAL A 46 -9.31 42.28 2.53
CA VAL A 46 -9.91 40.97 2.81
C VAL A 46 -10.23 40.22 1.51
N GLU A 47 -10.57 40.94 0.45
CA GLU A 47 -10.80 40.38 -0.89
C GLU A 47 -9.52 39.86 -1.56
N ASP A 48 -8.38 40.52 -1.37
CA ASP A 48 -7.10 40.06 -1.94
C ASP A 48 -6.53 38.88 -1.14
N ALA A 49 -6.71 38.86 0.17
CA ALA A 49 -6.39 37.71 1.01
C ALA A 49 -7.24 36.50 0.62
N LEU A 50 -8.55 36.69 0.44
CA LEU A 50 -9.46 35.62 0.02
C LEU A 50 -9.14 35.11 -1.41
N LYS A 51 -8.77 35.98 -2.32
CA LYS A 51 -8.33 35.59 -3.67
C LYS A 51 -7.05 34.79 -3.63
N SER A 52 -6.06 35.20 -2.84
CA SER A 52 -4.80 34.47 -2.72
C SER A 52 -5.01 33.10 -2.09
N GLU A 53 -5.91 32.97 -1.13
CA GLU A 53 -6.30 31.70 -0.52
C GLU A 53 -7.04 30.80 -1.51
N ILE A 54 -7.98 31.34 -2.29
CA ILE A 54 -8.66 30.59 -3.35
C ILE A 54 -7.69 30.18 -4.46
N GLU A 55 -6.70 30.98 -4.80
CA GLU A 55 -5.68 30.63 -5.77
C GLU A 55 -4.73 29.55 -5.23
N SER A 56 -4.32 29.61 -3.96
CA SER A 56 -3.51 28.58 -3.32
C SER A 56 -4.28 27.25 -3.22
N ILE A 57 -5.57 27.26 -2.86
CA ILE A 57 -6.42 26.06 -2.85
C ILE A 57 -6.57 25.50 -4.26
N LYS A 58 -6.72 26.34 -5.28
CA LYS A 58 -6.78 25.90 -6.69
C LYS A 58 -5.45 25.34 -7.19
N GLU A 59 -4.32 25.84 -6.69
CA GLU A 59 -3.00 25.28 -7.01
C GLU A 59 -2.75 23.96 -6.30
N ASP A 60 -3.15 23.82 -5.04
CA ASP A 60 -3.11 22.57 -4.30
C ASP A 60 -4.10 21.53 -4.88
N ASP A 61 -5.20 21.98 -5.50
CA ASP A 61 -6.16 21.11 -6.18
C ASP A 61 -5.75 20.71 -7.61
N LYS A 62 -4.71 21.31 -8.18
CA LYS A 62 -4.14 20.81 -9.43
C LYS A 62 -3.67 19.37 -9.21
N ILE A 63 -4.28 18.48 -9.96
CA ILE A 63 -4.11 17.02 -9.89
C ILE A 63 -2.63 16.61 -9.96
N GLU A 64 -1.77 17.46 -10.54
CA GLU A 64 -0.34 17.25 -10.72
C GLU A 64 0.48 17.36 -9.41
N ASN A 65 -0.01 18.10 -8.42
CA ASN A 65 0.72 18.33 -7.16
C ASN A 65 0.32 17.36 -6.03
N LYS A 66 -0.76 16.57 -6.20
CA LYS A 66 -1.18 15.62 -5.16
C LYS A 66 -0.28 14.39 -5.15
N LYS A 67 0.37 14.11 -4.01
CA LYS A 67 1.17 12.89 -3.79
C LYS A 67 0.35 11.61 -4.06
N PHE A 68 -0.97 11.63 -3.77
CA PHE A 68 -1.89 10.52 -3.94
C PHE A 68 -3.18 10.96 -4.63
N LYS A 69 -3.67 10.09 -5.53
CA LYS A 69 -4.94 10.27 -6.22
C LYS A 69 -5.79 9.01 -6.09
N ILE A 70 -7.04 9.17 -5.74
CA ILE A 70 -8.02 8.07 -5.77
C ILE A 70 -8.49 7.90 -7.22
N VAL A 71 -8.41 6.67 -7.71
CA VAL A 71 -8.93 6.28 -9.04
C VAL A 71 -10.19 5.48 -8.82
N ASP A 72 -11.28 5.95 -9.39
CA ASP A 72 -12.55 5.22 -9.37
C ASP A 72 -12.48 4.08 -10.42
N LEU A 73 -12.62 2.86 -9.94
CA LEU A 73 -12.64 1.66 -10.77
C LEU A 73 -14.08 1.25 -11.14
N ASP A 74 -15.08 2.03 -10.75
CA ASP A 74 -16.50 1.64 -10.87
C ASP A 74 -16.72 0.21 -10.33
N MET A 75 -16.21 -0.04 -9.13
CA MET A 75 -16.32 -1.32 -8.43
C MET A 75 -16.68 -1.12 -6.96
N LYS A 76 -17.61 -1.93 -6.48
CA LYS A 76 -17.98 -1.91 -5.06
C LYS A 76 -16.86 -2.46 -4.17
N ALA A 77 -16.64 -1.82 -3.04
CA ALA A 77 -15.72 -2.24 -2.00
C ALA A 77 -14.24 -2.39 -2.47
N CYS A 78 -13.84 -1.66 -3.50
CA CYS A 78 -12.47 -1.60 -3.96
C CYS A 78 -12.09 -0.14 -4.27
N ILE A 79 -10.98 0.31 -3.71
CA ILE A 79 -10.42 1.65 -3.93
C ILE A 79 -9.02 1.46 -4.46
N PHE A 80 -8.68 2.15 -5.54
CA PHE A 80 -7.33 2.21 -6.08
C PHE A 80 -6.74 3.58 -5.80
N VAL A 81 -5.56 3.60 -5.17
CA VAL A 81 -4.84 4.82 -4.85
C VAL A 81 -3.58 4.87 -5.69
N LEU A 82 -3.52 5.84 -6.59
CA LEU A 82 -2.37 6.09 -7.44
C LEU A 82 -1.42 7.05 -6.73
N MET A 83 -0.15 6.70 -6.66
CA MET A 83 0.93 7.60 -6.23
C MET A 83 1.39 8.45 -7.41
N SER A 84 1.73 9.72 -7.18
CA SER A 84 2.41 10.53 -8.19
C SER A 84 3.81 9.95 -8.47
N LYS A 85 4.35 10.23 -9.65
CA LYS A 85 5.70 9.75 -10.02
C LYS A 85 6.77 10.22 -9.04
N ASP A 86 6.64 11.44 -8.55
CA ASP A 86 7.55 12.03 -7.57
C ASP A 86 7.45 11.33 -6.21
N ALA A 87 6.23 11.05 -5.74
CA ALA A 87 6.03 10.30 -4.51
C ALA A 87 6.55 8.85 -4.62
N ALA A 88 6.32 8.19 -5.76
CA ALA A 88 6.76 6.83 -6.00
C ALA A 88 8.29 6.69 -6.14
N SER A 89 8.98 7.76 -6.56
CA SER A 89 10.45 7.79 -6.60
C SER A 89 11.09 7.88 -5.21
N LYS A 90 10.39 8.49 -4.25
CA LYS A 90 10.86 8.71 -2.88
C LYS A 90 10.49 7.56 -1.93
N ALA A 91 9.35 6.92 -2.13
CA ALA A 91 8.85 5.84 -1.26
C ALA A 91 8.22 4.70 -2.06
N ASP A 92 8.64 3.47 -1.75
CA ASP A 92 8.08 2.26 -2.37
C ASP A 92 6.71 1.92 -1.76
N PRO A 93 5.68 1.61 -2.58
CA PRO A 93 4.37 1.20 -2.08
C PRO A 93 4.40 0.01 -1.11
N SER A 94 5.32 -0.94 -1.31
CA SER A 94 5.46 -2.09 -0.41
C SER A 94 5.95 -1.67 0.96
N GLU A 95 6.87 -0.73 1.04
CA GLU A 95 7.40 -0.22 2.32
C GLU A 95 6.36 0.57 3.09
N MET A 96 5.58 1.39 2.40
CA MET A 96 4.48 2.14 3.00
C MET A 96 3.42 1.22 3.61
N VAL A 97 3.03 0.18 2.87
CA VAL A 97 2.02 -0.77 3.35
C VAL A 97 2.56 -1.61 4.51
N VAL A 98 3.81 -2.05 4.45
CA VAL A 98 4.47 -2.78 5.55
C VAL A 98 4.53 -1.91 6.81
N ARG A 99 4.88 -0.62 6.69
CA ARG A 99 4.90 0.30 7.83
C ARG A 99 3.51 0.46 8.46
N TYR A 100 2.48 0.67 7.64
CA TYR A 100 1.10 0.72 8.12
C TYR A 100 0.68 -0.55 8.85
N LEU A 101 0.96 -1.73 8.27
CA LEU A 101 0.60 -3.00 8.88
C LEU A 101 1.40 -3.28 10.17
N SER A 102 2.66 -2.83 10.24
CA SER A 102 3.47 -2.90 11.46
C SER A 102 2.83 -2.07 12.59
N GLU A 103 2.42 -0.84 12.30
CA GLU A 103 1.70 0.02 13.25
C GLU A 103 0.38 -0.65 13.72
N VAL A 104 -0.41 -1.20 12.80
CA VAL A 104 -1.64 -1.92 13.15
C VAL A 104 -1.36 -3.11 14.06
N LYS A 105 -0.28 -3.84 13.83
CA LYS A 105 0.13 -4.99 14.63
C LYS A 105 0.56 -4.58 16.03
N GLU A 106 1.32 -3.49 16.16
CA GLU A 106 1.80 -2.96 17.43
C GLU A 106 0.70 -2.35 18.28
N THR A 107 -0.19 -1.57 17.64
CA THR A 107 -1.26 -0.84 18.33
C THR A 107 -2.55 -1.64 18.50
N SER A 108 -2.70 -2.76 17.77
CA SER A 108 -3.95 -3.52 17.65
C SER A 108 -5.14 -2.66 17.21
N ARG A 109 -4.88 -1.60 16.45
CA ARG A 109 -5.88 -0.64 15.97
C ARG A 109 -5.70 -0.35 14.49
N THR A 110 -6.81 -0.30 13.76
CA THR A 110 -6.82 0.17 12.38
C THR A 110 -7.17 1.64 12.31
N ARG A 111 -6.53 2.42 11.43
CA ARG A 111 -6.87 3.83 11.19
C ARG A 111 -8.25 4.00 10.53
N SER A 112 -8.81 2.94 9.95
CA SER A 112 -10.13 2.97 9.31
C SER A 112 -10.85 1.64 9.49
N ARG A 113 -12.11 1.71 9.92
CA ARG A 113 -12.99 0.53 10.05
C ARG A 113 -13.45 -0.05 8.71
N PHE A 114 -13.26 0.67 7.61
CA PHE A 114 -13.73 0.28 6.29
C PHE A 114 -12.67 -0.48 5.49
N ILE A 115 -11.38 -0.34 5.86
CA ILE A 115 -10.28 -1.02 5.18
C ILE A 115 -10.12 -2.41 5.79
N GLU A 116 -10.42 -3.42 4.99
CA GLU A 116 -10.17 -4.81 5.37
C GLU A 116 -8.78 -5.27 4.93
N ARG A 117 -8.43 -5.04 3.67
CA ARG A 117 -7.15 -5.44 3.09
C ARG A 117 -6.53 -4.29 2.31
N ILE A 118 -5.23 -4.15 2.42
CA ILE A 118 -4.45 -3.19 1.66
C ILE A 118 -3.27 -3.90 1.00
N LEU A 119 -3.18 -3.80 -0.33
CA LEU A 119 -2.13 -4.45 -1.11
C LEU A 119 -1.29 -3.39 -1.81
N PRO A 120 0.03 -3.48 -1.76
CA PRO A 120 0.90 -2.62 -2.54
C PRO A 120 0.84 -3.01 -4.02
N VAL A 121 0.84 -2.03 -4.91
CA VAL A 121 0.85 -2.20 -6.35
C VAL A 121 2.13 -1.58 -6.90
N GLN A 122 2.88 -2.36 -7.67
CA GLN A 122 4.11 -1.92 -8.31
C GLN A 122 3.88 -1.52 -9.76
N ASP A 123 2.97 -2.23 -10.44
CA ASP A 123 2.69 -1.98 -11.85
C ASP A 123 1.28 -2.42 -12.23
N VAL A 124 0.78 -1.89 -13.34
CA VAL A 124 -0.54 -2.22 -13.90
C VAL A 124 -0.39 -2.39 -15.40
N CYS A 125 -0.84 -3.53 -15.92
CA CYS A 125 -0.80 -3.86 -17.34
C CYS A 125 -2.18 -4.33 -17.83
N PHE A 126 -2.30 -4.60 -19.13
CA PHE A 126 -3.48 -5.25 -19.68
C PHE A 126 -3.55 -6.72 -19.21
N ALA A 127 -4.77 -7.25 -19.03
CA ALA A 127 -4.99 -8.61 -18.57
C ALA A 127 -4.79 -9.61 -19.72
N SER A 128 -3.53 -9.83 -20.11
CA SER A 128 -3.08 -10.90 -21.01
C SER A 128 -1.83 -11.57 -20.47
N SER A 129 -1.60 -12.81 -20.87
CA SER A 129 -0.46 -13.60 -20.40
C SER A 129 0.89 -12.98 -20.77
N GLU A 130 0.98 -12.42 -21.98
CA GLU A 130 2.18 -11.77 -22.51
C GLU A 130 2.51 -10.49 -21.73
N GLU A 131 1.50 -9.64 -21.49
CA GLU A 131 1.68 -8.40 -20.72
C GLU A 131 2.04 -8.70 -19.27
N ILE A 132 1.35 -9.66 -18.62
CA ILE A 132 1.67 -10.09 -17.25
C ILE A 132 3.13 -10.54 -17.17
N LYS A 133 3.59 -11.33 -18.13
CA LYS A 133 4.97 -11.83 -18.20
C LYS A 133 5.97 -10.68 -18.36
N ALA A 134 5.71 -9.75 -19.28
CA ALA A 134 6.58 -8.61 -19.55
C ALA A 134 6.72 -7.68 -18.35
N HIS A 135 5.60 -7.36 -17.69
CA HIS A 135 5.56 -6.46 -16.54
C HIS A 135 5.99 -7.11 -15.23
N ALA A 136 5.84 -8.43 -15.06
CA ALA A 136 6.31 -9.15 -13.88
C ALA A 136 7.83 -9.24 -13.81
N LYS A 137 8.53 -9.36 -14.95
CA LYS A 137 10.00 -9.56 -15.01
C LYS A 137 10.77 -8.47 -14.26
N PRO A 138 10.60 -7.15 -14.52
CA PRO A 138 11.34 -6.11 -13.80
C PRO A 138 11.02 -6.07 -12.31
N ILE A 139 9.79 -6.42 -11.92
CA ILE A 139 9.37 -6.49 -10.51
C ILE A 139 10.12 -7.64 -9.81
N ILE A 140 10.17 -8.82 -10.45
CA ILE A 140 10.88 -9.99 -9.92
C ILE A 140 12.37 -9.69 -9.76
N ASP A 141 13.02 -9.15 -10.79
CA ASP A 141 14.45 -8.81 -10.75
C ASP A 141 14.78 -7.80 -9.63
N ARG A 142 13.86 -6.87 -9.33
CA ARG A 142 14.02 -5.90 -8.24
C ARG A 142 13.85 -6.51 -6.85
N PHE A 143 12.83 -7.33 -6.64
CA PHE A 143 12.45 -7.81 -5.30
C PHE A 143 12.95 -9.21 -4.97
N LEU A 144 13.36 -9.97 -5.98
CA LEU A 144 13.87 -11.32 -5.86
C LEU A 144 15.11 -11.51 -6.78
N PRO A 145 16.18 -10.71 -6.56
CA PRO A 145 17.36 -10.74 -7.41
C PRO A 145 18.11 -12.07 -7.26
N ASN A 146 18.67 -12.57 -8.38
CA ASN A 146 19.53 -13.74 -8.41
C ASN A 146 20.93 -13.35 -7.89
N ILE A 147 21.15 -13.46 -6.58
CA ILE A 147 22.43 -13.10 -5.95
C ILE A 147 23.21 -14.36 -5.66
N GLU A 148 24.43 -14.45 -6.19
CA GLU A 148 25.41 -15.46 -5.81
C GLU A 148 26.23 -14.95 -4.63
N VAL A 149 26.29 -15.74 -3.56
CA VAL A 149 27.12 -15.46 -2.40
C VAL A 149 28.25 -16.48 -2.37
N ASP A 150 29.49 -16.02 -2.34
CA ASP A 150 30.66 -16.88 -2.30
C ASP A 150 30.63 -17.80 -1.06
N GLY A 151 30.80 -19.11 -1.32
CA GLY A 151 30.78 -20.13 -0.28
C GLY A 151 29.39 -20.64 0.14
N GLU A 152 28.31 -20.11 -0.43
CA GLU A 152 26.95 -20.57 -0.14
C GLU A 152 26.52 -21.68 -1.12
N THR A 153 25.99 -22.78 -0.58
CA THR A 153 25.48 -23.87 -1.42
C THR A 153 24.15 -23.47 -2.09
N LYS A 154 23.83 -24.09 -3.23
CA LYS A 154 22.54 -23.89 -3.91
C LYS A 154 21.36 -24.15 -2.97
N GLU A 155 21.46 -25.20 -2.13
CA GLU A 155 20.41 -25.59 -1.19
C GLU A 155 20.18 -24.55 -0.11
N ASP A 156 21.22 -23.89 0.38
CA ASP A 156 21.10 -22.84 1.41
C ASP A 156 20.52 -21.55 0.84
N ARG A 157 20.90 -21.17 -0.37
CA ARG A 157 20.32 -20.04 -1.11
C ARG A 157 18.81 -20.21 -1.30
N VAL A 158 18.42 -21.35 -1.83
CA VAL A 158 17.02 -21.68 -2.13
C VAL A 158 16.16 -21.72 -0.84
N LYS A 159 16.72 -22.17 0.29
CA LYS A 159 16.01 -22.12 1.58
C LYS A 159 15.76 -20.70 2.09
N LYS A 160 16.69 -19.79 1.85
CA LYS A 160 16.60 -18.39 2.29
C LYS A 160 15.75 -17.52 1.39
N SER A 161 15.56 -17.91 0.13
CA SER A 161 14.86 -17.11 -0.88
C SER A 161 13.60 -17.83 -1.36
N THR A 162 12.54 -17.68 -0.57
CA THR A 162 11.24 -18.30 -0.86
C THR A 162 10.23 -17.30 -1.38
N PHE A 163 9.39 -17.74 -2.31
CA PHE A 163 8.33 -16.92 -2.87
C PHE A 163 7.00 -17.66 -3.03
N SER A 164 5.94 -16.91 -3.19
CA SER A 164 4.63 -17.41 -3.64
C SER A 164 3.99 -16.45 -4.63
N ILE A 165 2.99 -16.94 -5.35
CA ILE A 165 2.16 -16.11 -6.23
C ILE A 165 0.74 -16.18 -5.72
N VAL A 166 0.18 -15.01 -5.38
CA VAL A 166 -1.18 -14.86 -4.88
C VAL A 166 -2.03 -14.29 -6.01
N PHE A 167 -2.98 -15.09 -6.50
CA PHE A 167 -3.84 -14.72 -7.59
C PHE A 167 -5.23 -14.33 -7.10
N GLY A 168 -5.75 -13.21 -7.60
CA GLY A 168 -7.12 -12.76 -7.45
C GLY A 168 -7.75 -12.43 -8.81
N SER A 169 -9.09 -12.53 -8.91
CA SER A 169 -9.80 -12.08 -10.09
C SER A 169 -11.13 -11.45 -9.68
N ARG A 170 -11.43 -10.28 -10.24
CA ARG A 170 -12.67 -9.55 -10.05
C ARG A 170 -13.18 -9.02 -11.40
N TYR A 171 -14.33 -9.50 -11.81
CA TYR A 171 -14.95 -9.11 -13.10
C TYR A 171 -14.05 -9.36 -14.32
N ASN A 172 -13.21 -10.39 -14.26
CA ASN A 172 -12.35 -10.82 -15.36
C ASN A 172 -12.30 -12.35 -15.45
N ASN A 173 -12.52 -12.89 -16.63
CA ASN A 173 -12.39 -14.32 -16.96
C ASN A 173 -11.52 -14.54 -18.20
N SER A 174 -10.81 -13.51 -18.69
CA SER A 174 -10.03 -13.59 -19.93
C SER A 174 -8.76 -14.42 -19.79
N VAL A 175 -8.13 -14.37 -18.58
CA VAL A 175 -6.91 -15.13 -18.30
C VAL A 175 -7.20 -16.17 -17.23
N PRO A 176 -7.04 -17.46 -17.52
CA PRO A 176 -7.16 -18.54 -16.54
C PRO A 176 -6.13 -18.36 -15.39
N ARG A 177 -6.53 -18.74 -14.17
CA ARG A 177 -5.67 -18.63 -12.98
C ARG A 177 -4.27 -19.24 -13.18
N MET A 178 -4.21 -20.46 -13.73
CA MET A 178 -2.94 -21.16 -13.89
C MET A 178 -2.04 -20.47 -14.92
N GLU A 179 -2.62 -19.95 -15.99
CA GLU A 179 -1.88 -19.22 -17.02
C GLU A 179 -1.26 -17.93 -16.47
N ALA A 180 -1.99 -17.16 -15.67
CA ALA A 180 -1.46 -15.98 -15.00
C ALA A 180 -0.34 -16.32 -14.00
N ILE A 181 -0.52 -17.39 -13.23
CA ILE A 181 0.51 -17.87 -12.28
C ILE A 181 1.75 -18.33 -13.03
N ASP A 182 1.60 -19.12 -14.10
CA ASP A 182 2.70 -19.64 -14.89
C ASP A 182 3.48 -18.51 -15.60
N ALA A 183 2.77 -17.47 -16.07
CA ALA A 183 3.40 -16.30 -16.67
C ALA A 183 4.39 -15.60 -15.73
N ILE A 184 4.06 -15.53 -14.44
CA ILE A 184 4.92 -14.96 -13.40
C ILE A 184 6.00 -15.97 -12.97
N ALA A 185 5.61 -17.23 -12.70
CA ALA A 185 6.51 -18.26 -12.19
C ALA A 185 7.68 -18.55 -13.14
N GLN A 186 7.45 -18.52 -14.45
CA GLN A 186 8.47 -18.71 -15.48
C GLN A 186 9.56 -17.62 -15.49
N GLN A 187 9.32 -16.47 -14.85
CA GLN A 187 10.32 -15.39 -14.73
C GLN A 187 11.26 -15.60 -13.54
N VAL A 188 10.93 -16.50 -12.62
CA VAL A 188 11.72 -16.77 -11.42
C VAL A 188 12.66 -17.94 -11.67
N SER A 189 13.96 -17.76 -11.38
CA SER A 189 14.94 -18.83 -11.51
C SER A 189 14.82 -19.86 -10.38
N ALA A 190 14.56 -21.12 -10.75
CA ALA A 190 14.49 -22.23 -9.81
C ALA A 190 15.86 -22.58 -9.16
N ASP A 191 16.96 -22.04 -9.71
CA ASP A 191 18.31 -22.25 -9.16
C ASP A 191 18.57 -21.37 -7.93
N PHE A 192 17.84 -20.28 -7.79
CA PHE A 192 18.03 -19.30 -6.72
C PHE A 192 16.86 -19.27 -5.75
N HIS A 193 15.67 -19.64 -6.18
CA HIS A 193 14.43 -19.40 -5.43
C HIS A 193 13.54 -20.63 -5.38
N LYS A 194 12.80 -20.77 -4.28
CA LYS A 194 11.87 -21.89 -4.08
C LYS A 194 10.46 -21.36 -3.81
N VAL A 195 9.47 -22.06 -4.36
CA VAL A 195 8.07 -21.83 -4.04
C VAL A 195 7.77 -22.30 -2.61
N ASP A 196 7.22 -21.40 -1.80
CA ASP A 196 6.71 -21.71 -0.47
C ASP A 196 5.32 -21.05 -0.31
N LEU A 197 4.29 -21.88 -0.22
CA LEU A 197 2.91 -21.42 -0.06
C LEU A 197 2.54 -21.21 1.43
N GLY A 198 3.35 -21.73 2.34
CA GLY A 198 3.10 -21.66 3.77
C GLY A 198 3.59 -20.37 4.40
N ASP A 199 4.85 -20.03 4.16
CA ASP A 199 5.51 -18.85 4.73
C ASP A 199 6.53 -18.24 3.75
N PRO A 200 6.06 -17.68 2.63
CA PRO A 200 6.95 -17.08 1.65
C PRO A 200 7.56 -15.79 2.18
N ARG A 201 8.84 -15.59 1.92
CA ARG A 201 9.52 -14.32 2.19
C ARG A 201 8.93 -13.18 1.35
N VAL A 202 8.60 -13.49 0.09
CA VAL A 202 8.01 -12.55 -0.87
C VAL A 202 6.79 -13.20 -1.51
N ALA A 203 5.65 -12.52 -1.48
CA ALA A 203 4.46 -12.92 -2.22
C ALA A 203 4.22 -11.92 -3.37
N PHE A 204 4.26 -12.42 -4.60
CA PHE A 204 3.83 -11.65 -5.76
C PHE A 204 2.32 -11.71 -5.86
N THR A 205 1.66 -10.56 -5.85
CA THR A 205 0.20 -10.48 -6.03
C THR A 205 -0.12 -10.18 -7.49
N CYS A 206 -1.07 -10.93 -8.03
CA CYS A 206 -1.58 -10.77 -9.39
C CYS A 206 -3.09 -10.73 -9.30
N ASP A 207 -3.67 -9.53 -9.33
CA ASP A 207 -5.10 -9.32 -9.25
C ASP A 207 -5.63 -8.85 -10.61
N LEU A 208 -6.46 -9.67 -11.25
CA LEU A 208 -7.17 -9.29 -12.47
C LEU A 208 -8.41 -8.49 -12.09
N ILE A 209 -8.47 -7.25 -12.58
CA ILE A 209 -9.56 -6.33 -12.29
C ILE A 209 -10.10 -5.79 -13.61
N LYS A 210 -11.32 -6.22 -14.01
CA LYS A 210 -11.88 -5.89 -15.32
C LYS A 210 -10.88 -6.25 -16.44
N GLY A 211 -10.45 -5.28 -17.25
CA GLY A 211 -9.49 -5.47 -18.35
C GLY A 211 -8.01 -5.33 -17.95
N CYS A 212 -7.72 -5.09 -16.67
CA CYS A 212 -6.36 -4.84 -16.20
C CYS A 212 -5.86 -5.94 -15.27
N CYS A 213 -4.55 -6.13 -15.27
CA CYS A 213 -3.82 -6.91 -14.28
C CYS A 213 -3.04 -5.96 -13.38
N VAL A 214 -3.20 -6.12 -12.07
CA VAL A 214 -2.51 -5.34 -11.04
C VAL A 214 -1.46 -6.23 -10.42
N LEU A 215 -0.19 -5.85 -10.58
CA LEU A 215 0.96 -6.58 -10.07
C LEU A 215 1.53 -5.89 -8.83
N GLY A 216 1.76 -6.66 -7.79
CA GLY A 216 2.28 -6.14 -6.54
C GLY A 216 3.23 -7.08 -5.83
N VAL A 217 3.90 -6.56 -4.79
CA VAL A 217 4.85 -7.32 -3.98
C VAL A 217 4.54 -7.13 -2.50
N ALA A 218 4.18 -8.22 -1.85
CA ALA A 218 3.89 -8.28 -0.43
C ALA A 218 5.02 -9.04 0.29
N LYS A 219 5.78 -8.34 1.14
CA LYS A 219 6.82 -8.92 1.99
C LYS A 219 6.21 -9.52 3.26
N GLU A 220 6.76 -10.61 3.77
CA GLU A 220 6.32 -11.22 5.04
C GLU A 220 4.79 -11.50 5.07
N TRP A 221 4.27 -12.09 4.01
CA TRP A 221 2.84 -12.31 3.75
C TRP A 221 2.07 -12.91 4.93
N LYS A 222 2.65 -13.91 5.58
CA LYS A 222 2.04 -14.59 6.72
C LYS A 222 2.09 -13.76 8.00
N LYS A 223 3.20 -13.05 8.24
CA LYS A 223 3.39 -12.20 9.42
C LYS A 223 2.33 -11.09 9.52
N PHE A 224 1.86 -10.61 8.37
CA PHE A 224 0.85 -9.57 8.26
C PHE A 224 -0.56 -10.11 7.93
N ASP A 225 -0.87 -11.36 8.32
CA ASP A 225 -2.19 -11.97 8.12
C ASP A 225 -2.72 -11.79 6.68
N LYS A 226 -1.86 -12.04 5.68
CA LYS A 226 -2.17 -11.86 4.25
C LYS A 226 -2.60 -10.44 3.91
N TYR A 227 -1.99 -9.45 4.57
CA TYR A 227 -2.27 -8.03 4.40
C TYR A 227 -3.71 -7.63 4.74
N ASN A 228 -4.34 -8.39 5.63
CA ASN A 228 -5.65 -8.08 6.18
C ASN A 228 -5.50 -7.31 7.48
N ALA A 229 -5.61 -5.97 7.39
CA ALA A 229 -5.45 -5.07 8.52
C ALA A 229 -6.48 -5.33 9.64
N ARG A 230 -7.71 -5.73 9.28
CA ARG A 230 -8.76 -6.02 10.24
C ARG A 230 -8.43 -7.26 11.07
N ILE A 231 -7.99 -8.34 10.42
CA ILE A 231 -7.61 -9.58 11.12
C ILE A 231 -6.35 -9.33 11.95
N LEU A 232 -5.39 -8.57 11.41
CA LEU A 232 -4.13 -8.24 12.07
C LEU A 232 -4.33 -7.50 13.41
N ALA A 233 -5.36 -6.65 13.48
CA ALA A 233 -5.72 -5.89 14.68
C ALA A 233 -6.43 -6.72 15.77
N LEU A 234 -6.88 -7.94 15.46
CA LEU A 234 -7.57 -8.82 16.41
C LEU A 234 -6.59 -9.46 17.39
N SER A 235 -7.07 -9.78 18.59
CA SER A 235 -6.34 -10.63 19.53
C SER A 235 -6.14 -12.04 18.98
N GLU A 236 -5.17 -12.77 19.48
CA GLU A 236 -4.95 -14.17 19.05
C GLU A 236 -6.14 -15.07 19.42
N GLU A 237 -6.88 -14.74 20.48
CA GLU A 237 -8.10 -15.44 20.90
C GLU A 237 -9.20 -15.25 19.84
N ASP A 238 -9.47 -14.01 19.43
CA ASP A 238 -10.47 -13.68 18.41
C ASP A 238 -10.11 -14.29 17.05
N LYS A 239 -8.82 -14.28 16.69
CA LYS A 239 -8.33 -14.93 15.45
C LYS A 239 -8.60 -16.44 15.46
N ASN A 240 -8.43 -17.08 16.60
CA ASN A 240 -8.68 -18.51 16.74
C ASN A 240 -10.17 -18.83 16.69
N GLU A 241 -11.03 -17.98 17.23
CA GLU A 241 -12.48 -18.11 17.09
C GLU A 241 -12.95 -17.96 15.65
N LEU A 242 -12.43 -16.96 14.93
CA LEU A 242 -12.69 -16.77 13.51
C LEU A 242 -12.26 -17.98 12.66
N LYS A 243 -11.13 -18.60 12.98
CA LYS A 243 -10.70 -19.83 12.28
C LYS A 243 -11.64 -20.99 12.53
N LYS A 244 -12.19 -21.12 13.74
CA LYS A 244 -13.16 -22.17 14.10
C LYS A 244 -14.50 -21.96 13.38
N THR A 245 -14.99 -20.72 13.32
CA THR A 245 -16.27 -20.39 12.66
C THR A 245 -16.19 -20.51 11.14
N ASN A 246 -15.03 -20.27 10.54
CA ASN A 246 -14.80 -20.42 9.10
C ASN A 246 -14.37 -21.83 8.68
N ALA A 247 -14.14 -22.75 9.62
CA ALA A 247 -13.95 -24.16 9.30
C ALA A 247 -15.27 -24.72 8.78
N ALA A 248 -15.36 -24.98 7.48
CA ALA A 248 -16.54 -25.59 6.88
C ALA A 248 -16.86 -26.90 7.61
N PRO A 249 -18.15 -27.21 7.89
CA PRO A 249 -18.52 -28.47 8.48
C PRO A 249 -17.98 -29.61 7.60
N PRO A 250 -17.56 -30.75 8.21
CA PRO A 250 -17.03 -31.87 7.45
C PRO A 250 -18.09 -32.30 6.42
N ARG A 251 -17.68 -32.36 5.14
CA ARG A 251 -18.55 -32.91 4.09
C ARG A 251 -18.93 -34.33 4.50
N THR A 252 -20.14 -34.52 4.98
CA THR A 252 -20.73 -35.82 5.14
C THR A 252 -20.73 -36.47 3.76
N LYS A 253 -19.94 -37.53 3.61
CA LYS A 253 -20.05 -38.41 2.45
C LYS A 253 -21.47 -38.97 2.50
N SER A 254 -22.37 -38.46 1.65
CA SER A 254 -23.62 -39.11 1.39
C SER A 254 -23.27 -40.47 0.80
N GLY A 255 -23.51 -41.50 1.59
CA GLY A 255 -23.38 -42.90 1.17
C GLY A 255 -24.26 -43.11 -0.06
N VAL A 256 -23.64 -43.54 -1.12
CA VAL A 256 -24.32 -44.21 -2.19
C VAL A 256 -24.65 -45.60 -1.63
N SER A 257 -25.91 -45.83 -1.29
CA SER A 257 -26.49 -47.17 -1.11
C SER A 257 -27.24 -47.49 -2.37
N GLU A 258 -26.73 -48.52 -3.02
CA GLU A 258 -27.38 -49.48 -3.94
C GLU A 258 -28.57 -48.99 -4.79
#